data_730068826384d3cab610e9d401e2089c
#
_entry.id   730068826384d3cab610e9d401e2089c
#
_cell.length_a   1.000
_cell.length_b   1.000
_cell.length_c   1.000
_cell.angle_alpha   90.00
_cell.angle_beta   90.00
_cell.angle_gamma   90.00
#
_symmetry.space_group_name_H-M   'P 1'
#
loop_
_entity.id
_entity.type
_entity.pdbx_description
1 polymer ?
#
loop_
_entity_poly.entity_id
_entity_poly.type
_entity_poly.pdbx_seq_one_letter_code
_entity_poly.pdbx_strand_id
1 'polypeptide(L)' 'GAVIRGSTSHYDYVCAEVSKGVAQAGLNSGVPVMFGVLTTDNIEQAIERAGTKAGNKGYDCALGAIEMVNLIKGMGL' A
#
# COMPACT_ATOMS: atom_id res chain seq x y z
N GLY A 1 0.58 4.16 5.15
CA GLY A 1 -0.01 3.80 6.45
C GLY A 1 0.37 2.41 6.90
N ALA A 2 -0.09 2.05 8.10
CA ALA A 2 0.20 0.74 8.65
C ALA A 2 -0.99 0.23 9.46
N VAL A 3 -1.27 -1.07 9.34
CA VAL A 3 -2.19 -1.78 10.20
C VAL A 3 -1.37 -2.82 10.94
N ILE A 4 -1.36 -2.73 12.25
CA ILE A 4 -0.52 -3.58 13.10
C ILE A 4 -1.43 -4.46 13.94
N ARG A 5 -1.16 -5.77 13.94
CA ARG A 5 -1.99 -6.74 14.67
C ARG A 5 -1.97 -6.44 16.17
N GLY A 6 -3.16 -6.39 16.75
CA GLY A 6 -3.34 -6.32 18.19
C GLY A 6 -3.77 -7.66 18.76
N SER A 7 -4.50 -7.60 19.88
CA SER A 7 -4.93 -8.81 20.60
C SER A 7 -6.26 -9.38 20.13
N THR A 8 -6.91 -8.75 19.15
CA THR A 8 -8.24 -9.16 18.69
C THR A 8 -8.27 -9.38 17.17
N SER A 9 -9.37 -9.92 16.66
CA SER A 9 -9.57 -10.13 15.23
C SER A 9 -9.81 -8.84 14.43
N HIS A 10 -9.87 -7.69 15.09
CA HIS A 10 -10.08 -6.39 14.45
C HIS A 10 -9.07 -6.14 13.32
N TYR A 11 -7.82 -6.54 13.51
CA TYR A 11 -6.76 -6.44 12.51
C TYR A 11 -7.19 -7.06 11.16
N ASP A 12 -7.77 -8.25 11.20
CA ASP A 12 -8.15 -8.97 9.97
C ASP A 12 -9.22 -8.21 9.20
N TYR A 13 -10.20 -7.64 9.91
CA TYR A 13 -11.27 -6.85 9.28
C TYR A 13 -10.74 -5.55 8.69
N VAL A 14 -9.87 -4.85 9.40
CA VAL A 14 -9.28 -3.61 8.91
C VAL A 14 -8.43 -3.87 7.66
N CYS A 15 -7.59 -4.91 7.69
CA CYS A 15 -6.78 -5.28 6.53
C CYS A 15 -7.64 -5.60 5.30
N ALA A 16 -8.72 -6.36 5.50
CA ALA A 16 -9.63 -6.72 4.42
C ALA A 16 -10.29 -5.48 3.80
N GLU A 17 -10.79 -4.57 4.62
CA GLU A 17 -11.47 -3.36 4.13
C GLU A 17 -10.50 -2.37 3.47
N VAL A 18 -9.30 -2.21 4.02
CA VAL A 18 -8.27 -1.34 3.41
C VAL A 18 -7.86 -1.89 2.05
N SER A 19 -7.60 -3.18 1.95
CA SER A 19 -7.21 -3.82 0.69
C SER A 19 -8.29 -3.67 -0.37
N LYS A 20 -9.54 -3.92 0.01
CA LYS A 20 -10.69 -3.77 -0.87
C LYS A 20 -10.90 -2.31 -1.30
N GLY A 21 -10.82 -1.37 -0.35
CA GLY A 21 -11.01 0.04 -0.63
C GLY A 21 -9.98 0.61 -1.59
N VAL A 22 -8.71 0.25 -1.41
CA VAL A 22 -7.63 0.69 -2.30
C VAL A 22 -7.85 0.12 -3.71
N ALA A 23 -8.18 -1.17 -3.83
CA ALA A 23 -8.45 -1.79 -5.12
C ALA A 23 -9.64 -1.15 -5.82
N GLN A 24 -10.73 -0.89 -5.10
CA GLN A 24 -11.92 -0.25 -5.67
C GLN A 24 -11.67 1.20 -6.09
N ALA A 25 -10.85 1.93 -5.34
CA ALA A 25 -10.50 3.30 -5.71
C ALA A 25 -9.82 3.34 -7.09
N GLY A 26 -8.90 2.41 -7.36
CA GLY A 26 -8.27 2.29 -8.66
C GLY A 26 -9.26 1.93 -9.76
N LEU A 27 -10.11 0.93 -9.52
CA LEU A 27 -11.10 0.50 -10.49
C LEU A 27 -12.12 1.59 -10.82
N ASN A 28 -12.62 2.28 -9.80
CA ASN A 28 -13.68 3.27 -9.99
C ASN A 28 -13.18 4.57 -10.59
N SER A 29 -11.96 4.97 -10.27
CA SER A 29 -11.39 6.22 -10.76
C SER A 29 -10.69 6.10 -12.11
N GLY A 30 -10.26 4.90 -12.48
CA GLY A 30 -9.43 4.68 -13.66
C GLY A 30 -8.01 5.24 -13.51
N VAL A 31 -7.63 5.60 -12.29
CA VAL A 31 -6.29 6.11 -11.97
C VAL A 31 -5.51 5.01 -11.26
N PRO A 32 -4.23 4.77 -11.62
CA PRO A 32 -3.41 3.82 -10.88
C PRO A 32 -3.32 4.19 -9.40
N VAL A 33 -3.58 3.23 -8.53
CA VAL A 33 -3.52 3.43 -7.08
C VAL A 33 -2.56 2.39 -6.51
N MET A 34 -1.49 2.87 -5.89
CA MET A 34 -0.47 2.01 -5.31
C MET A 34 -0.91 1.59 -3.90
N PHE A 35 -0.64 0.33 -3.55
CA PHE A 35 -0.94 -0.18 -2.22
C PHE A 35 0.27 0.04 -1.32
N GLY A 36 0.21 1.11 -0.50
CA GLY A 36 1.29 1.50 0.40
C GLY A 36 0.95 1.30 1.87
N VAL A 37 0.11 0.32 2.19
CA VAL A 37 -0.30 0.04 3.56
C VAL A 37 0.46 -1.19 4.06
N LEU A 38 1.23 -1.03 5.13
CA LEU A 38 1.90 -2.15 5.79
C LEU A 38 0.86 -2.91 6.63
N THR A 39 0.90 -4.25 6.53
CA THR A 39 0.03 -5.12 7.30
C THR A 39 0.92 -6.10 8.05
N THR A 40 1.17 -5.83 9.33
CA THR A 40 2.19 -6.54 10.09
C THR A 40 1.65 -7.09 11.41
N ASP A 41 2.34 -8.10 11.93
CA ASP A 41 1.96 -8.74 13.19
C ASP A 41 2.37 -7.91 14.40
N ASN A 42 3.42 -7.09 14.25
CA ASN A 42 3.95 -6.29 15.36
C ASN A 42 4.60 -5.00 14.83
N ILE A 43 4.94 -4.12 15.76
CA ILE A 43 5.53 -2.81 15.44
C ILE A 43 6.91 -2.96 14.80
N GLU A 44 7.70 -3.90 15.26
CA GLU A 44 9.06 -4.12 14.74
C GLU A 44 9.03 -4.45 13.25
N GLN A 45 8.10 -5.29 12.82
CA GLN A 45 7.92 -5.60 11.41
C GLN A 45 7.52 -4.36 10.61
N ALA A 46 6.65 -3.52 11.17
CA ALA A 46 6.23 -2.28 10.51
C ALA A 46 7.42 -1.34 10.33
N ILE A 47 8.23 -1.15 11.36
CA ILE A 47 9.41 -0.30 11.31
C ILE A 47 10.40 -0.81 10.26
N GLU A 48 10.65 -2.12 10.23
CA GLU A 48 11.58 -2.70 9.26
C GLU A 48 11.13 -2.45 7.81
N ARG A 49 9.85 -2.56 7.53
CA ARG A 49 9.31 -2.37 6.18
C ARG A 49 9.08 -0.91 5.82
N ALA A 50 9.09 -0.04 6.81
CA ALA A 50 8.96 1.40 6.58
C ALA A 50 10.29 2.09 6.22
N GLY A 51 11.41 1.38 6.26
CA GLY A 51 12.67 1.93 5.79
C GLY A 51 13.92 1.60 6.58
N THR A 52 13.83 0.77 7.62
CA THR A 52 14.98 0.53 8.48
C THR A 52 15.80 -0.72 8.11
N LYS A 53 15.15 -1.77 7.61
CA LYS A 53 15.84 -3.05 7.38
C LYS A 53 15.38 -3.78 6.14
N ALA A 54 14.09 -4.09 6.07
CA ALA A 54 13.52 -5.00 5.05
C ALA A 54 12.95 -4.25 3.84
N GLY A 55 13.27 -2.98 3.68
CA GLY A 55 12.81 -2.17 2.55
C GLY A 55 12.08 -0.92 3.00
N ASN A 56 11.50 -0.23 2.03
CA ASN A 56 10.73 0.98 2.28
C ASN A 56 9.50 0.97 1.39
N LYS A 57 8.37 0.56 1.95
CA LYS A 57 7.12 0.41 1.21
C LYS A 57 6.64 1.73 0.61
N GLY A 58 6.75 2.82 1.35
CA GLY A 58 6.35 4.14 0.86
C GLY A 58 7.20 4.60 -0.32
N TYR A 59 8.50 4.38 -0.24
CA TYR A 59 9.41 4.68 -1.34
C TYR A 59 9.04 3.88 -2.59
N ASP A 60 8.82 2.57 -2.44
CA ASP A 60 8.46 1.70 -3.55
C ASP A 60 7.15 2.14 -4.20
N CYS A 61 6.17 2.52 -3.39
CA CYS A 61 4.89 3.01 -3.90
C CYS A 61 5.04 4.33 -4.66
N ALA A 62 5.88 5.23 -4.18
CA ALA A 62 6.15 6.49 -4.87
C ALA A 62 6.80 6.25 -6.22
N LEU A 63 7.80 5.37 -6.28
CA LEU A 63 8.42 4.99 -7.54
C LEU A 63 7.42 4.34 -8.50
N GLY A 64 6.58 3.45 -7.98
CA GLY A 64 5.54 2.81 -8.77
C GLY A 64 4.55 3.82 -9.35
N ALA A 65 4.16 4.82 -8.58
CA ALA A 65 3.26 5.87 -9.05
C ALA A 65 3.89 6.69 -10.17
N ILE A 66 5.15 7.06 -10.02
CA ILE A 66 5.89 7.81 -11.04
C ILE A 66 6.00 6.98 -12.33
N GLU A 67 6.35 5.71 -12.20
CA GLU A 67 6.45 4.79 -13.34
C GLU A 67 5.13 4.69 -14.09
N MET A 68 4.01 4.52 -13.37
CA MET A 68 2.69 4.40 -13.99
C MET A 68 2.28 5.70 -14.68
N VAL A 69 2.53 6.84 -14.10
CA VAL A 69 2.24 8.14 -14.73
C VAL A 69 3.01 8.28 -16.04
N ASN A 70 4.29 7.96 -16.03
CA ASN A 70 5.13 8.06 -17.23
C ASN A 70 4.73 7.04 -18.28
N LEU A 71 4.36 5.83 -17.89
CA LEU A 71 3.88 4.80 -18.80
C LEU A 71 2.60 5.26 -19.51
N ILE A 72 1.64 5.77 -18.77
CA ILE A 72 0.36 6.25 -19.30
C ILE A 72 0.59 7.41 -20.27
N LYS A 73 1.43 8.37 -19.92
CA LYS A 73 1.80 9.47 -20.82
C LYS A 73 2.47 8.97 -22.09
N GLY A 74 3.39 8.02 -21.95
CA GLY A 74 4.09 7.44 -23.09
C GLY A 74 3.17 6.68 -24.05
N MET A 75 2.05 6.16 -23.55
CA MET A 75 1.04 5.48 -24.36
C MET A 75 0.01 6.43 -24.98
N GLY A 76 0.05 7.71 -24.61
CA GLY A 76 -0.90 8.68 -25.12
C GLY A 76 -2.28 8.60 -24.50
N LEU A 77 -2.36 8.03 -23.32
CA LEU A 77 -3.64 7.84 -22.61
C LEU A 77 -3.95 8.97 -21.64
#